data_e1b206107203c4d9961284647a622711
#
_entry.id   e1b206107203c4d9961284647a622711
#
_cell.length_a   1.000
_cell.length_b   1.000
_cell.length_c   1.000
_cell.angle_alpha   90.00
_cell.angle_beta   90.00
_cell.angle_gamma   90.00
#
_symmetry.space_group_name_H-M   'P 1'
#
loop_
_entity.id
_entity.type
_entity.pdbx_description
1 polymer ?
#
loop_
_entity_poly.entity_id
_entity_poly.type
_entity_poly.pdbx_seq_one_letter_code
_entity_poly.pdbx_strand_id
1 'polypeptide(L)'
;MDAHTFGILLLGGIGLAVVVWVLHKLGSALASIAEALAAAAVVFFSLWWLLKALGWVVAQIVMHPRTTLTVLALAAWCYWVGWVSLLVSLCVVGSGLACWRWFHLVSYDQWAGQFLRTWWQKWAVYVPNLPGWLHACGLSVKDDAIPVDLTVTLVGRKKITRDRERAGVRIPKVKRVKSGPSWDEARVQLVPGQKPEDFDDAARALASARKVGRCQVREVAPNVVSIDFQRRDLLAAPVPCPELGSMPVDLRHVWAGRTEYGQDWRVPLFGSGSHTLTAGASGAGKNSVMWCPLVAIAPAIRDGLVRVSGIDPKGMELAYGRGILHRYAVTPKDALALLDDLVHAMDKRKSEFAGRVRSVPISSENPLELIEFDEIGALTKYTDRKTREQIVEKVALLTTQGRALGFTVRGYVQEPTKETVPVRELFPRRICLRVTAKSHVGMVLGDQAYERGAWANRIDESAAGVGYVWGEGLREPLRVRAGWVPDAAVKALEAYVGGQVGHWGGVAA
;
A
#
# COMPACT_ATOMS: atom_id res chain seq x y z
N MET A 1 -31.28 110.02 -16.82
CA MET A 1 -31.65 108.57 -17.00
C MET A 1 -33.16 108.55 -16.96
N ASP A 2 -33.81 108.33 -18.09
CA ASP A 2 -35.27 108.40 -18.16
C ASP A 2 -35.95 107.24 -17.46
N ALA A 3 -37.10 107.52 -16.85
CA ALA A 3 -37.89 106.55 -16.07
C ALA A 3 -38.16 105.26 -16.84
N HIS A 4 -38.15 105.27 -18.16
CA HIS A 4 -38.35 104.14 -19.03
C HIS A 4 -37.15 103.19 -19.04
N THR A 5 -35.90 103.74 -19.03
CA THR A 5 -34.66 102.96 -18.99
C THR A 5 -34.43 102.28 -17.61
N PHE A 6 -34.86 102.98 -16.53
CA PHE A 6 -34.82 102.47 -15.19
C PHE A 6 -35.81 101.28 -14.99
N GLY A 7 -37.02 101.41 -15.60
CA GLY A 7 -38.02 100.33 -15.55
C GLY A 7 -37.59 99.04 -16.28
N ILE A 8 -36.91 99.19 -17.46
CA ILE A 8 -36.40 98.03 -18.22
C ILE A 8 -35.25 97.33 -17.46
N LEU A 9 -34.34 98.08 -16.82
CA LEU A 9 -33.26 97.54 -16.04
C LEU A 9 -33.77 96.80 -14.76
N LEU A 10 -34.81 97.41 -14.14
CA LEU A 10 -35.42 96.76 -12.94
C LEU A 10 -36.16 95.48 -13.29
N LEU A 11 -36.93 95.42 -14.37
CA LEU A 11 -37.61 94.25 -14.89
C LEU A 11 -36.60 93.18 -15.33
N GLY A 12 -35.49 93.58 -16.00
CA GLY A 12 -34.41 92.71 -16.38
C GLY A 12 -33.72 92.09 -15.17
N GLY A 13 -33.46 92.90 -14.12
CA GLY A 13 -32.88 92.45 -12.88
C GLY A 13 -33.77 91.45 -12.13
N ILE A 14 -35.08 91.68 -12.07
CA ILE A 14 -36.06 90.75 -11.43
C ILE A 14 -36.17 89.48 -12.30
N GLY A 15 -36.19 89.63 -13.63
CA GLY A 15 -36.17 88.43 -14.52
C GLY A 15 -34.95 87.54 -14.32
N LEU A 16 -33.75 88.15 -14.20
CA LEU A 16 -32.51 87.42 -13.96
C LEU A 16 -32.52 86.73 -12.57
N ALA A 17 -33.00 87.47 -11.55
CA ALA A 17 -33.11 86.89 -10.18
C ALA A 17 -34.07 85.69 -10.12
N VAL A 18 -35.20 85.77 -10.82
CA VAL A 18 -36.16 84.66 -10.96
C VAL A 18 -35.51 83.41 -11.66
N VAL A 19 -34.80 83.67 -12.76
CA VAL A 19 -34.09 82.62 -13.51
C VAL A 19 -33.02 81.98 -12.62
N VAL A 20 -32.22 82.76 -11.91
CA VAL A 20 -31.20 82.22 -10.99
C VAL A 20 -31.85 81.40 -9.85
N TRP A 21 -32.97 81.89 -9.27
CA TRP A 21 -33.71 81.21 -8.25
C TRP A 21 -34.29 79.90 -8.76
N VAL A 22 -34.88 79.87 -9.97
CA VAL A 22 -35.38 78.63 -10.61
C VAL A 22 -34.26 77.61 -10.87
N LEU A 23 -33.14 78.10 -11.42
CA LEU A 23 -31.98 77.24 -11.64
C LEU A 23 -31.40 76.68 -10.34
N HIS A 24 -31.32 77.46 -9.28
CA HIS A 24 -30.90 76.99 -7.94
C HIS A 24 -31.86 75.95 -7.38
N LYS A 25 -33.19 76.21 -7.50
CA LYS A 25 -34.21 75.22 -7.08
C LYS A 25 -34.18 73.97 -7.94
N LEU A 26 -33.95 74.01 -9.22
CA LEU A 26 -33.78 72.84 -10.09
C LEU A 26 -32.50 72.13 -9.74
N GLY A 27 -31.40 72.81 -9.47
CA GLY A 27 -30.12 72.20 -9.06
C GLY A 27 -30.26 71.45 -7.73
N SER A 28 -30.93 72.07 -6.76
CA SER A 28 -31.16 71.39 -5.43
C SER A 28 -32.10 70.20 -5.59
N ALA A 29 -33.12 70.22 -6.40
CA ALA A 29 -34.00 69.09 -6.70
C ALA A 29 -33.26 67.98 -7.43
N LEU A 30 -32.42 68.28 -8.38
CA LEU A 30 -31.57 67.27 -9.04
C LEU A 30 -30.55 66.66 -8.13
N ALA A 31 -29.95 67.41 -7.21
CA ALA A 31 -29.03 66.91 -6.20
C ALA A 31 -29.73 65.93 -5.26
N SER A 32 -30.92 66.26 -4.75
CA SER A 32 -31.68 65.35 -3.87
C SER A 32 -32.15 64.07 -4.58
N ILE A 33 -32.49 64.18 -5.87
CA ILE A 33 -32.81 63.00 -6.70
C ILE A 33 -31.54 62.13 -6.90
N ALA A 34 -30.39 62.73 -7.15
CA ALA A 34 -29.12 62.00 -7.30
C ALA A 34 -28.72 61.32 -5.99
N GLU A 35 -28.87 61.94 -4.83
CA GLU A 35 -28.64 61.32 -3.52
C GLU A 35 -29.61 60.16 -3.25
N ALA A 36 -30.89 60.32 -3.57
CA ALA A 36 -31.89 59.23 -3.42
C ALA A 36 -31.58 58.04 -4.35
N LEU A 37 -31.15 58.29 -5.61
CA LEU A 37 -30.72 57.25 -6.54
C LEU A 37 -29.43 56.56 -6.08
N ALA A 38 -28.46 57.30 -5.52
CA ALA A 38 -27.25 56.74 -4.97
C ALA A 38 -27.56 55.84 -3.75
N ALA A 39 -28.41 56.25 -2.84
CA ALA A 39 -28.88 55.47 -1.71
C ALA A 39 -29.62 54.22 -2.18
N ALA A 40 -30.51 54.33 -3.18
CA ALA A 40 -31.22 53.16 -3.73
C ALA A 40 -30.25 52.20 -4.43
N ALA A 41 -29.22 52.70 -5.12
CA ALA A 41 -28.19 51.88 -5.74
C ALA A 41 -27.36 51.10 -4.71
N VAL A 42 -26.99 51.74 -3.58
CA VAL A 42 -26.28 51.07 -2.48
C VAL A 42 -27.13 49.95 -1.86
N VAL A 43 -28.41 50.24 -1.60
CA VAL A 43 -29.35 49.24 -1.08
C VAL A 43 -29.51 48.05 -2.06
N PHE A 44 -29.72 48.35 -3.34
CA PHE A 44 -29.86 47.34 -4.39
C PHE A 44 -28.59 46.50 -4.54
N PHE A 45 -27.42 47.12 -4.51
CA PHE A 45 -26.15 46.43 -4.61
C PHE A 45 -25.87 45.54 -3.38
N SER A 46 -26.21 46.04 -2.20
CA SER A 46 -26.11 45.27 -0.95
C SER A 46 -27.05 44.07 -0.94
N LEU A 47 -28.30 44.26 -1.38
CA LEU A 47 -29.28 43.18 -1.48
C LEU A 47 -28.86 42.11 -2.51
N TRP A 48 -28.31 42.57 -3.64
CA TRP A 48 -27.82 41.67 -4.70
C TRP A 48 -26.63 40.85 -4.22
N TRP A 49 -25.68 41.42 -3.44
CA TRP A 49 -24.58 40.69 -2.84
C TRP A 49 -25.07 39.69 -1.76
N LEU A 50 -26.06 40.06 -0.97
CA LEU A 50 -26.71 39.17 0.00
C LEU A 50 -27.36 37.99 -0.68
N LEU A 51 -28.10 38.19 -1.77
CA LEU A 51 -28.71 37.12 -2.55
C LEU A 51 -27.67 36.22 -3.19
N LYS A 52 -26.57 36.77 -3.71
CA LYS A 52 -25.44 35.96 -4.21
C LYS A 52 -24.77 35.14 -3.11
N ALA A 53 -24.54 35.72 -1.93
CA ALA A 53 -23.97 35.05 -0.80
C ALA A 53 -24.89 33.91 -0.30
N LEU A 54 -26.19 34.17 -0.24
CA LEU A 54 -27.19 33.16 0.13
C LEU A 54 -27.24 32.02 -0.91
N GLY A 55 -27.25 32.36 -2.20
CA GLY A 55 -27.18 31.36 -3.28
C GLY A 55 -25.92 30.50 -3.23
N TRP A 56 -24.78 31.12 -2.90
CA TRP A 56 -23.52 30.38 -2.71
C TRP A 56 -23.57 29.45 -1.49
N VAL A 57 -24.13 29.91 -0.35
CA VAL A 57 -24.33 29.09 0.85
C VAL A 57 -25.25 27.91 0.55
N VAL A 58 -26.38 28.15 -0.13
CA VAL A 58 -27.29 27.07 -0.53
C VAL A 58 -26.60 26.07 -1.45
N ALA A 59 -25.82 26.53 -2.40
CA ALA A 59 -25.03 25.67 -3.27
C ALA A 59 -24.01 24.83 -2.47
N GLN A 60 -23.35 25.42 -1.46
CA GLN A 60 -22.45 24.70 -0.56
C GLN A 60 -23.18 23.64 0.30
N ILE A 61 -24.39 23.96 0.77
CA ILE A 61 -25.22 22.99 1.51
C ILE A 61 -25.56 21.79 0.64
N VAL A 62 -25.95 22.01 -0.61
CA VAL A 62 -26.34 20.95 -1.55
C VAL A 62 -25.12 20.15 -2.01
N MET A 63 -24.01 20.82 -2.30
CA MET A 63 -22.78 20.18 -2.81
C MET A 63 -22.00 19.45 -1.72
N HIS A 64 -22.01 19.96 -0.49
CA HIS A 64 -21.24 19.46 0.64
C HIS A 64 -22.04 19.34 1.94
N PRO A 65 -23.13 18.55 2.00
CA PRO A 65 -24.07 18.55 3.12
C PRO A 65 -23.40 18.19 4.46
N ARG A 66 -22.43 17.28 4.44
CA ARG A 66 -21.73 16.86 5.68
C ARG A 66 -20.85 17.96 6.27
N THR A 67 -20.07 18.66 5.45
CA THR A 67 -19.20 19.76 5.93
C THR A 67 -20.02 20.96 6.40
N THR A 68 -21.11 21.28 5.69
CA THR A 68 -21.99 22.38 6.08
C THR A 68 -22.71 22.10 7.39
N LEU A 69 -23.23 20.86 7.55
CA LEU A 69 -23.82 20.43 8.82
C LEU A 69 -22.83 20.52 9.99
N THR A 70 -21.58 20.11 9.78
CA THR A 70 -20.53 20.21 10.82
C THR A 70 -20.24 21.66 11.18
N VAL A 71 -20.11 22.55 10.19
CA VAL A 71 -19.86 23.99 10.44
C VAL A 71 -21.03 24.63 11.16
N LEU A 72 -22.27 24.33 10.74
CA LEU A 72 -23.49 24.83 11.40
C LEU A 72 -23.60 24.30 12.85
N ALA A 73 -23.29 23.04 13.08
CA ALA A 73 -23.30 22.46 14.44
C ALA A 73 -22.24 23.13 15.34
N LEU A 74 -21.04 23.38 14.82
CA LEU A 74 -19.98 24.09 15.56
C LEU A 74 -20.37 25.56 15.82
N ALA A 75 -20.97 26.25 14.85
CA ALA A 75 -21.46 27.62 15.02
C ALA A 75 -22.59 27.68 16.06
N ALA A 76 -23.55 26.75 16.00
CA ALA A 76 -24.61 26.63 16.99
C ALA A 76 -24.05 26.32 18.38
N TRP A 77 -23.07 25.43 18.51
CA TRP A 77 -22.39 25.17 19.78
C TRP A 77 -21.74 26.43 20.34
N CYS A 78 -20.97 27.17 19.50
CA CYS A 78 -20.36 28.44 19.93
C CYS A 78 -21.38 29.48 20.39
N TYR A 79 -22.54 29.54 19.72
CA TYR A 79 -23.59 30.46 20.03
C TYR A 79 -24.33 30.12 21.33
N TRP A 80 -24.71 28.83 21.55
CA TRP A 80 -25.52 28.39 22.68
C TRP A 80 -24.72 28.03 23.93
N VAL A 81 -23.52 27.45 23.76
CA VAL A 81 -22.72 26.92 24.88
C VAL A 81 -21.44 27.72 25.11
N GLY A 82 -21.06 28.55 24.15
CA GLY A 82 -19.87 29.40 24.19
C GLY A 82 -18.63 28.74 23.57
N TRP A 83 -17.75 29.58 23.06
CA TRP A 83 -16.52 29.14 22.39
C TRP A 83 -15.50 28.47 23.31
N VAL A 84 -15.50 28.87 24.63
CA VAL A 84 -14.61 28.26 25.63
C VAL A 84 -14.96 26.79 25.86
N SER A 85 -16.26 26.47 25.92
CA SER A 85 -16.71 25.07 26.07
C SER A 85 -16.35 24.21 24.86
N LEU A 86 -16.35 24.77 23.65
CA LEU A 86 -15.88 24.09 22.44
C LEU A 86 -14.39 23.78 22.55
N LEU A 87 -13.56 24.75 22.98
CA LEU A 87 -12.13 24.51 23.17
C LEU A 87 -11.84 23.43 24.23
N VAL A 88 -12.54 23.52 25.37
CA VAL A 88 -12.42 22.50 26.43
C VAL A 88 -12.80 21.11 25.91
N SER A 89 -13.91 21.00 25.20
CA SER A 89 -14.36 19.73 24.61
C SER A 89 -13.34 19.18 23.59
N LEU A 90 -12.78 20.04 22.74
CA LEU A 90 -11.72 19.64 21.79
C LEU A 90 -10.44 19.19 22.51
N CYS A 91 -10.06 19.87 23.59
CA CYS A 91 -8.92 19.45 24.43
C CYS A 91 -9.17 18.10 25.10
N VAL A 92 -10.35 17.86 25.65
CA VAL A 92 -10.72 16.57 26.28
C VAL A 92 -10.71 15.44 25.25
N VAL A 93 -11.33 15.64 24.08
CA VAL A 93 -11.32 14.65 23.00
C VAL A 93 -9.90 14.42 22.49
N GLY A 94 -9.12 15.48 22.29
CA GLY A 94 -7.72 15.38 21.85
C GLY A 94 -6.85 14.61 22.85
N SER A 95 -6.97 14.92 24.14
CA SER A 95 -6.27 14.21 25.22
C SER A 95 -6.70 12.75 25.31
N GLY A 96 -7.99 12.47 25.18
CA GLY A 96 -8.51 11.10 25.14
C GLY A 96 -7.97 10.28 23.98
N LEU A 97 -7.92 10.87 22.77
CA LEU A 97 -7.31 10.24 21.60
C LEU A 97 -5.80 10.02 21.78
N ALA A 98 -5.08 10.98 22.39
CA ALA A 98 -3.66 10.86 22.67
C ALA A 98 -3.38 9.76 23.70
N CYS A 99 -4.16 9.69 24.78
CA CYS A 99 -4.08 8.60 25.76
C CYS A 99 -4.39 7.25 25.13
N TRP A 100 -5.48 7.15 24.35
CA TRP A 100 -5.81 5.91 23.63
C TRP A 100 -4.68 5.47 22.71
N ARG A 101 -4.08 6.40 21.95
CA ARG A 101 -2.91 6.11 21.10
C ARG A 101 -1.72 5.62 21.92
N TRP A 102 -1.48 6.18 23.11
CA TRP A 102 -0.35 5.82 23.96
C TRP A 102 -0.50 4.40 24.53
N PHE A 103 -1.69 4.06 25.05
CA PHE A 103 -1.91 2.77 25.72
C PHE A 103 -2.27 1.63 24.74
N HIS A 104 -2.94 1.91 23.63
CA HIS A 104 -3.45 0.91 22.70
C HIS A 104 -3.29 1.33 21.25
N LEU A 105 -2.03 1.40 20.78
CA LEU A 105 -1.68 1.87 19.43
C LEU A 105 -2.42 1.11 18.31
N VAL A 106 -2.57 -0.21 18.44
CA VAL A 106 -3.20 -1.06 17.42
C VAL A 106 -4.69 -0.72 17.29
N SER A 107 -5.42 -0.70 18.41
CA SER A 107 -6.85 -0.39 18.40
C SER A 107 -7.11 1.06 17.98
N TYR A 108 -6.27 2.01 18.45
CA TYR A 108 -6.35 3.39 17.99
C TYR A 108 -6.19 3.50 16.46
N ASP A 109 -5.18 2.81 15.88
CA ASP A 109 -4.92 2.91 14.43
C ASP A 109 -6.05 2.27 13.62
N GLN A 110 -6.68 1.19 14.11
CA GLN A 110 -7.81 0.53 13.46
C GLN A 110 -9.07 1.42 13.39
N TRP A 111 -9.40 2.12 14.48
CA TRP A 111 -10.68 2.81 14.61
C TRP A 111 -10.61 4.32 14.33
N ALA A 112 -9.59 5.00 14.81
CA ALA A 112 -9.46 6.45 14.70
C ALA A 112 -8.26 6.89 13.84
N GLY A 113 -7.09 6.30 14.05
CA GLY A 113 -5.84 6.75 13.43
C GLY A 113 -5.85 6.64 11.91
N GLN A 114 -6.37 5.54 11.37
CA GLN A 114 -6.50 5.35 9.93
C GLN A 114 -7.47 6.37 9.30
N PHE A 115 -8.58 6.67 9.96
CA PHE A 115 -9.56 7.64 9.49
C PHE A 115 -8.98 9.05 9.47
N LEU A 116 -8.38 9.50 10.58
CA LEU A 116 -7.77 10.82 10.70
C LEU A 116 -6.63 11.00 9.71
N ARG A 117 -5.75 10.00 9.58
CA ARG A 117 -4.65 10.00 8.62
C ARG A 117 -5.15 10.06 7.18
N THR A 118 -6.18 9.26 6.84
CA THR A 118 -6.81 9.27 5.52
C THR A 118 -7.41 10.63 5.19
N TRP A 119 -8.13 11.23 6.13
CA TRP A 119 -8.71 12.56 5.98
C TRP A 119 -7.63 13.62 5.76
N TRP A 120 -6.59 13.63 6.61
CA TRP A 120 -5.46 14.56 6.47
C TRP A 120 -4.73 14.39 5.13
N GLN A 121 -4.33 13.16 4.79
CA GLN A 121 -3.62 12.89 3.55
C GLN A 121 -4.45 13.30 2.33
N LYS A 122 -5.75 13.00 2.34
CA LYS A 122 -6.64 13.38 1.24
C LYS A 122 -6.65 14.88 1.01
N TRP A 123 -6.95 15.66 2.05
CA TRP A 123 -7.23 17.09 1.89
C TRP A 123 -6.00 17.99 1.96
N ALA A 124 -5.00 17.65 2.75
CA ALA A 124 -3.77 18.44 2.88
C ALA A 124 -2.69 18.07 1.86
N VAL A 125 -2.70 16.83 1.32
CA VAL A 125 -1.61 16.35 0.47
C VAL A 125 -2.09 16.01 -0.94
N TYR A 126 -3.03 15.07 -1.10
CA TYR A 126 -3.34 14.53 -2.43
C TYR A 126 -4.26 15.43 -3.25
N VAL A 127 -5.32 15.97 -2.68
CA VAL A 127 -6.25 16.85 -3.45
C VAL A 127 -5.55 18.08 -4.01
N PRO A 128 -4.70 18.80 -3.24
CA PRO A 128 -4.02 19.98 -3.78
C PRO A 128 -2.83 19.65 -4.70
N ASN A 129 -2.06 18.61 -4.44
CA ASN A 129 -0.78 18.39 -5.10
C ASN A 129 -0.79 17.31 -6.19
N LEU A 130 -1.62 16.26 -6.07
CA LEU A 130 -1.61 15.14 -7.02
C LEU A 130 -1.88 15.56 -8.46
N PRO A 131 -2.81 16.51 -8.75
CA PRO A 131 -2.99 17.00 -10.12
C PRO A 131 -1.71 17.62 -10.72
N GLY A 132 -0.96 18.36 -9.91
CA GLY A 132 0.34 18.95 -10.31
C GLY A 132 1.40 17.87 -10.56
N TRP A 133 1.47 16.84 -9.73
CA TRP A 133 2.40 15.72 -9.94
C TRP A 133 2.07 14.93 -11.20
N LEU A 134 0.78 14.65 -11.45
CA LEU A 134 0.34 13.97 -12.67
C LEU A 134 0.69 14.78 -13.92
N HIS A 135 0.48 16.08 -13.88
CA HIS A 135 0.85 16.98 -14.99
C HIS A 135 2.37 17.00 -15.22
N ALA A 136 3.17 17.12 -14.16
CA ALA A 136 4.63 17.13 -14.23
C ALA A 136 5.21 15.80 -14.74
N CYS A 137 4.53 14.68 -14.49
CA CYS A 137 4.91 13.35 -14.98
C CYS A 137 4.35 13.04 -16.38
N GLY A 138 3.76 14.02 -17.10
CA GLY A 138 3.24 13.80 -18.44
C GLY A 138 1.90 13.07 -18.50
N LEU A 139 1.25 12.82 -17.35
CA LEU A 139 -0.03 12.11 -17.24
C LEU A 139 -1.24 13.04 -17.37
N SER A 140 -1.16 13.98 -18.30
CA SER A 140 -2.23 14.90 -18.63
C SER A 140 -2.48 14.86 -20.14
N VAL A 141 -3.74 14.91 -20.54
CA VAL A 141 -4.13 14.93 -21.96
C VAL A 141 -4.45 16.36 -22.35
N LYS A 142 -3.84 16.86 -23.43
CA LYS A 142 -4.24 18.13 -24.03
C LYS A 142 -5.61 17.93 -24.67
N ASP A 143 -6.57 18.76 -24.32
CA ASP A 143 -7.84 18.80 -25.00
C ASP A 143 -7.60 19.60 -26.29
N ASP A 144 -7.53 18.91 -27.44
CA ASP A 144 -7.62 19.59 -28.72
C ASP A 144 -9.02 20.20 -28.77
N ALA A 145 -9.09 21.50 -28.54
CA ALA A 145 -10.36 22.20 -28.49
C ALA A 145 -11.07 22.00 -29.82
N ILE A 146 -12.16 21.24 -29.80
CA ILE A 146 -13.13 21.28 -30.89
C ILE A 146 -13.68 22.71 -30.88
N PRO A 147 -13.53 23.50 -31.94
CA PRO A 147 -14.10 24.82 -31.98
C PRO A 147 -15.63 24.69 -31.91
N VAL A 148 -16.19 24.98 -30.75
CA VAL A 148 -17.64 25.06 -30.57
C VAL A 148 -18.03 26.45 -30.99
N ASP A 149 -18.49 26.60 -32.21
CA ASP A 149 -19.17 27.79 -32.70
C ASP A 149 -20.48 27.97 -31.94
N LEU A 150 -20.43 28.62 -30.80
CA LEU A 150 -21.61 29.06 -30.07
C LEU A 150 -22.11 30.38 -30.67
N THR A 151 -22.92 30.26 -31.73
CA THR A 151 -23.70 31.38 -32.26
C THR A 151 -24.92 31.58 -31.35
N VAL A 152 -24.78 32.40 -30.31
CA VAL A 152 -25.94 32.87 -29.53
C VAL A 152 -26.61 34.01 -30.28
N THR A 153 -27.74 33.71 -30.93
CA THR A 153 -28.59 34.73 -31.57
C THR A 153 -29.56 35.26 -30.52
N LEU A 154 -29.18 36.35 -29.85
CA LEU A 154 -30.10 37.11 -29.01
C LEU A 154 -30.51 38.35 -29.82
N VAL A 155 -31.80 38.35 -30.21
CA VAL A 155 -32.51 39.52 -30.80
C VAL A 155 -31.71 40.30 -31.84
N GLY A 156 -31.56 39.76 -33.06
CA GLY A 156 -31.25 40.52 -34.26
C GLY A 156 -29.88 41.17 -34.38
N ARG A 157 -28.94 40.92 -33.45
CA ARG A 157 -27.55 41.40 -33.55
C ARG A 157 -26.57 40.25 -33.40
N LYS A 158 -25.83 39.97 -34.49
CA LYS A 158 -24.70 39.02 -34.52
C LYS A 158 -23.55 39.57 -33.69
N LYS A 159 -23.31 39.06 -32.49
CA LYS A 159 -22.11 39.37 -31.70
C LYS A 159 -21.10 38.26 -31.97
N ILE A 160 -20.11 38.53 -32.78
CA ILE A 160 -18.94 37.67 -32.96
C ILE A 160 -18.13 37.75 -31.67
N THR A 161 -18.22 36.69 -30.85
CA THR A 161 -17.33 36.51 -29.68
C THR A 161 -16.07 35.86 -30.21
N ARG A 162 -14.94 36.55 -30.16
CA ARG A 162 -13.62 36.01 -30.49
C ARG A 162 -13.35 34.81 -29.61
N ASP A 163 -13.09 33.65 -30.23
CA ASP A 163 -12.57 32.46 -29.59
C ASP A 163 -11.33 32.79 -28.77
N ARG A 164 -11.42 32.63 -27.45
CA ARG A 164 -10.26 32.37 -26.63
C ARG A 164 -10.04 30.89 -26.69
N GLU A 165 -9.08 30.43 -27.50
CA GLU A 165 -8.48 29.08 -27.39
C GLU A 165 -7.98 28.88 -25.96
N ARG A 166 -8.81 28.32 -25.10
CA ARG A 166 -8.36 27.70 -23.89
C ARG A 166 -8.05 26.25 -24.26
N ALA A 167 -6.81 25.99 -24.65
CA ALA A 167 -6.27 24.65 -24.64
C ALA A 167 -6.46 24.10 -23.22
N GLY A 168 -7.51 23.34 -23.02
CA GLY A 168 -7.83 22.74 -21.72
C GLY A 168 -6.95 21.53 -21.51
N VAL A 169 -6.14 21.53 -20.46
CA VAL A 169 -5.42 20.33 -20.03
C VAL A 169 -6.36 19.52 -19.15
N ARG A 170 -6.71 18.29 -19.58
CA ARG A 170 -7.47 17.34 -18.76
C ARG A 170 -6.51 16.52 -17.90
N ILE A 171 -6.71 16.59 -16.59
CA ILE A 171 -5.94 15.85 -15.60
C ILE A 171 -6.84 14.78 -14.95
N PRO A 172 -6.34 13.57 -14.69
CA PRO A 172 -7.08 12.52 -13.97
C PRO A 172 -7.64 13.02 -12.64
N LYS A 173 -8.89 12.65 -12.33
CA LYS A 173 -9.58 13.09 -11.11
C LYS A 173 -9.37 12.14 -9.97
N VAL A 174 -9.00 12.67 -8.80
CA VAL A 174 -8.88 11.89 -7.56
C VAL A 174 -10.28 11.45 -7.10
N LYS A 175 -10.53 10.14 -7.09
CA LYS A 175 -11.81 9.54 -6.63
C LYS A 175 -11.79 9.23 -5.14
N ARG A 176 -10.74 8.57 -4.68
CA ARG A 176 -10.62 8.11 -3.31
C ARG A 176 -9.16 8.14 -2.87
N VAL A 177 -8.96 8.48 -1.61
CA VAL A 177 -7.67 8.29 -0.94
C VAL A 177 -7.91 7.40 0.27
N LYS A 178 -7.01 6.45 0.54
CA LYS A 178 -6.98 5.63 1.74
C LYS A 178 -5.53 5.60 2.24
N SER A 179 -5.31 5.88 3.52
CA SER A 179 -3.98 5.88 4.11
C SER A 179 -3.84 4.71 5.07
N GLY A 180 -2.94 3.78 4.74
CA GLY A 180 -2.58 2.64 5.58
C GLY A 180 -1.44 2.96 6.55
N PRO A 181 -0.89 1.96 7.26
CA PRO A 181 0.26 2.15 8.14
C PRO A 181 1.51 2.63 7.40
N SER A 182 1.77 2.12 6.22
CA SER A 182 2.96 2.35 5.39
C SER A 182 2.66 2.98 4.05
N TRP A 183 1.54 2.62 3.43
CA TRP A 183 1.15 3.02 2.09
C TRP A 183 -0.06 3.93 2.09
N ASP A 184 -0.05 4.89 1.17
CA ASP A 184 -1.19 5.74 0.83
C ASP A 184 -1.69 5.33 -0.56
N GLU A 185 -2.93 4.92 -0.66
CA GLU A 185 -3.63 4.53 -1.88
C GLU A 185 -4.42 5.73 -2.41
N ALA A 186 -4.07 6.22 -3.59
CA ALA A 186 -4.78 7.30 -4.28
C ALA A 186 -5.41 6.75 -5.56
N ARG A 187 -6.75 6.57 -5.58
CA ARG A 187 -7.47 6.14 -6.78
C ARG A 187 -7.79 7.33 -7.65
N VAL A 188 -7.39 7.24 -8.90
CA VAL A 188 -7.65 8.26 -9.92
C VAL A 188 -8.45 7.68 -11.08
N GLN A 189 -9.33 8.49 -11.64
CA GLN A 189 -10.05 8.14 -12.85
C GLN A 189 -9.25 8.60 -14.05
N LEU A 190 -8.98 7.67 -14.97
CA LEU A 190 -8.29 7.95 -16.21
C LEU A 190 -9.11 8.89 -17.09
N VAL A 191 -8.41 9.73 -17.86
CA VAL A 191 -9.00 10.56 -18.90
C VAL A 191 -9.07 9.75 -20.20
N PRO A 192 -10.08 9.92 -21.06
CA PRO A 192 -10.12 9.26 -22.36
C PRO A 192 -8.81 9.44 -23.14
N GLY A 193 -8.28 8.32 -23.65
CA GLY A 193 -6.98 8.27 -24.34
C GLY A 193 -5.79 7.86 -23.48
N GLN A 194 -5.95 7.73 -22.15
CA GLN A 194 -4.93 7.21 -21.26
C GLN A 194 -5.10 5.70 -21.03
N LYS A 195 -3.97 5.03 -20.81
CA LYS A 195 -3.89 3.60 -20.47
C LYS A 195 -3.32 3.43 -19.07
N PRO A 196 -3.65 2.34 -18.35
CA PRO A 196 -3.04 2.01 -17.05
C PRO A 196 -1.51 1.91 -17.11
N GLU A 197 -0.96 1.41 -18.22
CA GLU A 197 0.47 1.24 -18.45
C GLU A 197 1.22 2.58 -18.43
N ASP A 198 0.61 3.67 -18.94
CA ASP A 198 1.19 5.01 -18.91
C ASP A 198 1.53 5.45 -17.47
N PHE A 199 0.69 5.06 -16.52
CA PHE A 199 0.88 5.36 -15.09
C PHE A 199 1.91 4.45 -14.43
N ASP A 200 1.99 3.20 -14.85
CA ASP A 200 3.00 2.26 -14.34
C ASP A 200 4.39 2.69 -14.78
N ASP A 201 4.58 3.07 -16.04
CA ASP A 201 5.82 3.63 -16.56
C ASP A 201 6.25 4.92 -15.82
N ALA A 202 5.28 5.74 -15.41
CA ALA A 202 5.52 6.98 -14.67
C ALA A 202 5.69 6.76 -13.14
N ALA A 203 5.58 5.54 -12.62
CA ALA A 203 5.58 5.26 -11.18
C ALA A 203 6.82 5.83 -10.46
N ARG A 204 8.01 5.74 -11.06
CA ARG A 204 9.24 6.31 -10.49
C ARG A 204 9.22 7.83 -10.44
N ALA A 205 8.73 8.48 -11.49
CA ALA A 205 8.60 9.93 -11.55
C ALA A 205 7.59 10.43 -10.49
N LEU A 206 6.48 9.70 -10.33
CA LEU A 206 5.48 9.95 -9.30
C LEU A 206 6.05 9.77 -7.88
N ALA A 207 6.86 8.74 -7.63
CA ALA A 207 7.56 8.56 -6.35
C ALA A 207 8.47 9.75 -6.04
N SER A 208 9.24 10.22 -7.03
CA SER A 208 10.12 11.39 -6.91
C SER A 208 9.31 12.67 -6.66
N ALA A 209 8.22 12.90 -7.39
CA ALA A 209 7.36 14.06 -7.22
C ALA A 209 6.74 14.12 -5.83
N ARG A 210 6.35 12.97 -5.27
CA ARG A 210 5.81 12.84 -3.90
C ARG A 210 6.91 12.84 -2.83
N LYS A 211 8.19 12.67 -3.21
CA LYS A 211 9.36 12.52 -2.31
C LYS A 211 9.24 11.27 -1.42
N VAL A 212 8.89 10.15 -2.02
CA VAL A 212 8.81 8.83 -1.36
C VAL A 212 9.71 7.82 -2.05
N GLY A 213 10.11 6.77 -1.32
CA GLY A 213 11.04 5.76 -1.85
C GLY A 213 10.45 4.87 -2.95
N ARG A 214 9.12 4.63 -2.91
CA ARG A 214 8.44 3.73 -3.87
C ARG A 214 7.05 4.24 -4.20
N CYS A 215 6.67 4.01 -5.44
CA CYS A 215 5.31 4.14 -5.95
C CYS A 215 4.99 2.89 -6.77
N GLN A 216 3.78 2.39 -6.64
CA GLN A 216 3.23 1.29 -7.44
C GLN A 216 1.92 1.74 -8.05
N VAL A 217 1.61 1.23 -9.24
CA VAL A 217 0.33 1.50 -9.91
C VAL A 217 -0.39 0.18 -10.12
N ARG A 218 -1.69 0.16 -9.86
CA ARG A 218 -2.54 -1.02 -10.03
C ARG A 218 -3.86 -0.63 -10.69
N GLU A 219 -4.28 -1.37 -11.69
CA GLU A 219 -5.64 -1.27 -12.19
C GLU A 219 -6.61 -1.86 -11.17
N VAL A 220 -7.60 -1.08 -10.74
CA VAL A 220 -8.59 -1.47 -9.72
C VAL A 220 -9.96 -1.73 -10.35
N ALA A 221 -10.30 -0.98 -11.36
CA ALA A 221 -11.53 -1.12 -12.13
C ALA A 221 -11.34 -0.54 -13.53
N PRO A 222 -12.19 -0.85 -14.49
CA PRO A 222 -12.17 -0.21 -15.80
C PRO A 222 -12.10 1.31 -15.65
N ASN A 223 -11.10 1.95 -16.28
CA ASN A 223 -10.87 3.38 -16.23
C ASN A 223 -10.51 3.97 -14.82
N VAL A 224 -10.06 3.12 -13.87
CA VAL A 224 -9.61 3.56 -12.54
C VAL A 224 -8.31 2.86 -12.17
N VAL A 225 -7.27 3.65 -11.93
CA VAL A 225 -6.00 3.15 -11.39
C VAL A 225 -5.81 3.59 -9.95
N SER A 226 -5.17 2.76 -9.16
CA SER A 226 -4.67 3.07 -7.84
C SER A 226 -3.20 3.40 -7.92
N ILE A 227 -2.81 4.57 -7.47
CA ILE A 227 -1.43 5.01 -7.32
C ILE A 227 -1.10 4.88 -5.84
N ASP A 228 -0.24 3.93 -5.52
CA ASP A 228 0.10 3.59 -4.15
C ASP A 228 1.49 4.14 -3.82
N PHE A 229 1.56 5.07 -2.86
CA PHE A 229 2.80 5.72 -2.43
C PHE A 229 3.27 5.16 -1.09
N GLN A 230 4.51 4.66 -1.02
CA GLN A 230 5.10 4.15 0.21
C GLN A 230 5.56 5.31 1.10
N ARG A 231 4.76 5.67 2.09
CA ARG A 231 5.04 6.77 3.02
C ARG A 231 6.07 6.39 4.08
N ARG A 232 6.07 5.14 4.52
CA ARG A 232 7.03 4.58 5.49
C ARG A 232 7.46 3.20 5.05
N ASP A 233 8.73 2.88 5.21
CA ASP A 233 9.21 1.51 5.04
C ASP A 233 9.18 0.80 6.40
N LEU A 234 8.14 -0.03 6.61
CA LEU A 234 8.00 -0.84 7.83
C LEU A 234 8.96 -2.03 7.87
N LEU A 235 9.62 -2.31 6.75
CA LEU A 235 10.59 -3.39 6.66
C LEU A 235 12.03 -2.90 6.82
N ALA A 236 12.26 -1.62 7.10
CA ALA A 236 13.60 -1.07 7.34
C ALA A 236 14.22 -1.62 8.62
N ALA A 237 13.43 -1.74 9.70
CA ALA A 237 13.89 -2.33 10.96
C ALA A 237 13.74 -3.86 10.96
N PRO A 238 14.63 -4.60 11.64
CA PRO A 238 14.48 -6.03 11.85
C PRO A 238 13.13 -6.37 12.49
N VAL A 239 12.51 -7.45 12.02
CA VAL A 239 11.26 -7.97 12.59
C VAL A 239 11.64 -9.06 13.60
N PRO A 240 11.31 -8.95 14.89
CA PRO A 240 11.65 -9.99 15.85
C PRO A 240 10.88 -11.29 15.53
N CYS A 241 11.50 -12.45 15.79
CA CYS A 241 10.80 -13.73 15.74
C CYS A 241 9.82 -13.85 16.92
N PRO A 242 8.76 -14.67 16.81
CA PRO A 242 7.83 -14.91 17.91
C PRO A 242 8.52 -15.66 19.07
N GLU A 243 7.99 -15.48 20.26
CA GLU A 243 8.37 -16.30 21.41
C GLU A 243 7.93 -17.76 21.20
N LEU A 244 8.71 -18.69 21.71
CA LEU A 244 8.43 -20.12 21.61
C LEU A 244 7.09 -20.47 22.27
N GLY A 245 6.24 -21.14 21.52
CA GLY A 245 4.92 -21.56 22.00
C GLY A 245 3.87 -20.44 22.12
N SER A 246 4.21 -19.18 21.80
CA SER A 246 3.25 -18.06 21.87
C SER A 246 2.23 -18.03 20.74
N MET A 247 2.52 -18.70 19.62
CA MET A 247 1.66 -18.72 18.44
C MET A 247 0.77 -19.96 18.40
N PRO A 248 -0.50 -19.84 17.99
CA PRO A 248 -1.32 -21.01 17.70
C PRO A 248 -0.75 -21.76 16.51
N VAL A 249 -0.73 -23.11 16.60
CA VAL A 249 -0.22 -23.97 15.53
C VAL A 249 -1.25 -24.07 14.41
N ASP A 250 -0.98 -23.41 13.30
CA ASP A 250 -1.69 -23.57 12.03
C ASP A 250 -0.68 -23.81 10.91
N LEU A 251 -0.52 -25.07 10.50
CA LEU A 251 0.46 -25.47 9.47
C LEU A 251 0.14 -24.92 8.06
N ARG A 252 -1.07 -24.35 7.87
CA ARG A 252 -1.47 -23.71 6.61
C ARG A 252 -1.12 -22.22 6.56
N HIS A 253 -0.94 -21.58 7.73
CA HIS A 253 -0.68 -20.16 7.85
C HIS A 253 0.37 -19.86 8.92
N VAL A 254 1.55 -20.45 8.77
CA VAL A 254 2.66 -20.32 9.71
C VAL A 254 3.27 -18.93 9.60
N TRP A 255 3.46 -18.26 10.71
CA TRP A 255 4.08 -16.94 10.76
C TRP A 255 5.55 -17.02 10.35
N ALA A 256 5.95 -16.15 9.43
CA ALA A 256 7.31 -16.09 8.87
C ALA A 256 7.93 -14.68 8.93
N GLY A 257 7.12 -13.66 9.28
CA GLY A 257 7.62 -12.28 9.32
C GLY A 257 6.52 -11.25 9.10
N ARG A 258 6.87 -10.15 8.41
CA ARG A 258 5.93 -9.06 8.09
C ARG A 258 5.97 -8.67 6.63
N THR A 259 4.83 -8.20 6.13
CA THR A 259 4.67 -7.61 4.80
C THR A 259 4.94 -6.11 4.84
N GLU A 260 5.21 -5.51 3.68
CA GLU A 260 5.35 -4.07 3.51
C GLU A 260 4.11 -3.25 3.89
N TYR A 261 2.94 -3.90 3.98
CA TYR A 261 1.69 -3.29 4.45
C TYR A 261 1.52 -3.33 5.97
N GLY A 262 2.49 -3.90 6.72
CA GLY A 262 2.45 -4.05 8.18
C GLY A 262 1.62 -5.23 8.66
N GLN A 263 1.18 -6.10 7.76
CA GLN A 263 0.48 -7.35 8.07
C GLN A 263 1.49 -8.48 8.34
N ASP A 264 1.03 -9.53 9.03
CA ASP A 264 1.81 -10.74 9.17
C ASP A 264 2.07 -11.38 7.80
N TRP A 265 3.33 -11.72 7.55
CA TRP A 265 3.68 -12.61 6.46
C TRP A 265 3.58 -14.03 6.96
N ARG A 266 2.72 -14.81 6.32
CA ARG A 266 2.49 -16.21 6.66
C ARG A 266 2.82 -17.11 5.48
N VAL A 267 3.43 -18.26 5.76
CA VAL A 267 3.78 -19.29 4.77
C VAL A 267 3.06 -20.59 5.07
N PRO A 268 2.52 -21.30 4.09
CA PRO A 268 1.99 -22.61 4.30
C PRO A 268 3.14 -23.64 4.38
N LEU A 269 3.11 -24.49 5.39
CA LEU A 269 3.93 -25.69 5.46
C LEU A 269 3.15 -26.96 5.09
N PHE A 270 1.82 -26.85 4.97
CA PHE A 270 0.94 -27.91 4.53
C PHE A 270 -0.14 -27.40 3.58
N GLY A 271 -0.50 -28.16 2.57
CA GLY A 271 -1.54 -27.81 1.60
C GLY A 271 -1.01 -27.01 0.40
N SER A 272 -1.86 -26.16 -0.19
CA SER A 272 -1.52 -25.42 -1.40
C SER A 272 -0.35 -24.45 -1.17
N GLY A 273 0.62 -24.45 -2.08
CA GLY A 273 1.79 -23.57 -2.00
C GLY A 273 2.80 -23.90 -0.91
N SER A 274 2.76 -25.12 -0.33
CA SER A 274 3.66 -25.50 0.77
C SER A 274 5.11 -25.69 0.34
N HIS A 275 5.36 -26.22 -0.85
CA HIS A 275 6.73 -26.30 -1.37
C HIS A 275 7.25 -24.89 -1.72
N THR A 276 8.40 -24.54 -1.15
CA THR A 276 8.98 -23.20 -1.34
C THR A 276 10.42 -23.26 -1.80
N LEU A 277 10.78 -22.38 -2.74
CA LEU A 277 12.17 -22.13 -3.14
C LEU A 277 12.55 -20.72 -2.72
N THR A 278 13.60 -20.61 -1.90
CA THR A 278 14.16 -19.33 -1.43
C THR A 278 15.51 -19.09 -2.07
N ALA A 279 15.63 -18.05 -2.87
CA ALA A 279 16.92 -17.64 -3.43
C ALA A 279 17.41 -16.34 -2.78
N GLY A 280 18.73 -16.24 -2.58
CA GLY A 280 19.35 -15.02 -2.06
C GLY A 280 20.85 -15.14 -1.95
N ALA A 281 21.55 -14.04 -2.18
CA ALA A 281 23.00 -13.96 -2.03
C ALA A 281 23.46 -14.30 -0.58
N SER A 282 24.76 -14.44 -0.39
CA SER A 282 25.32 -14.57 0.96
C SER A 282 24.94 -13.36 1.81
N GLY A 283 24.58 -13.58 3.08
CA GLY A 283 24.12 -12.52 3.99
C GLY A 283 22.72 -11.96 3.70
N ALA A 284 21.98 -12.47 2.69
CA ALA A 284 20.65 -11.97 2.36
C ALA A 284 19.56 -12.33 3.39
N GLY A 285 19.86 -13.18 4.39
CA GLY A 285 18.93 -13.57 5.47
C GLY A 285 18.13 -14.85 5.18
N LYS A 286 18.65 -15.78 4.36
CA LYS A 286 18.05 -17.10 4.12
C LYS A 286 17.76 -17.84 5.42
N ASN A 287 18.67 -17.76 6.39
CA ASN A 287 18.56 -18.41 7.69
C ASN A 287 17.30 -17.97 8.45
N SER A 288 16.98 -16.68 8.41
CA SER A 288 15.74 -16.19 9.03
C SER A 288 14.48 -16.75 8.35
N VAL A 289 14.50 -16.91 7.02
CA VAL A 289 13.39 -17.55 6.30
C VAL A 289 13.26 -19.03 6.64
N MET A 290 14.37 -19.69 6.92
CA MET A 290 14.44 -21.11 7.33
C MET A 290 13.93 -21.30 8.77
N TRP A 291 14.57 -20.62 9.71
CA TRP A 291 14.35 -20.86 11.15
C TRP A 291 13.07 -20.23 11.70
N CYS A 292 12.64 -19.09 11.19
CA CYS A 292 11.50 -18.37 11.76
C CYS A 292 10.18 -19.19 11.73
N PRO A 293 9.79 -19.86 10.63
CA PRO A 293 8.64 -20.75 10.65
C PRO A 293 8.81 -21.95 11.61
N LEU A 294 10.03 -22.46 11.79
CA LEU A 294 10.30 -23.58 12.73
C LEU A 294 10.10 -23.12 14.18
N VAL A 295 10.53 -21.90 14.53
CA VAL A 295 10.24 -21.29 15.84
C VAL A 295 8.74 -21.12 16.05
N ALA A 296 8.02 -20.68 15.04
CA ALA A 296 6.57 -20.46 15.13
C ALA A 296 5.77 -21.77 15.34
N ILE A 297 6.27 -22.91 14.84
CA ILE A 297 5.62 -24.23 14.99
C ILE A 297 6.31 -25.12 16.03
N ALA A 298 7.15 -24.56 16.90
CA ALA A 298 7.88 -25.35 17.92
C ALA A 298 7.02 -26.35 18.68
N PRO A 299 5.78 -26.03 19.13
CA PRO A 299 4.91 -27.02 19.76
C PRO A 299 4.58 -28.20 18.86
N ALA A 300 4.34 -28.01 17.57
CA ALA A 300 4.03 -29.10 16.65
C ALA A 300 5.23 -30.01 16.39
N ILE A 301 6.45 -29.46 16.42
CA ILE A 301 7.67 -30.30 16.34
C ILE A 301 7.83 -31.13 17.62
N ARG A 302 7.70 -30.50 18.79
CA ARG A 302 7.80 -31.17 20.10
C ARG A 302 6.76 -32.29 20.24
N ASP A 303 5.53 -32.05 19.82
CA ASP A 303 4.40 -32.97 19.95
C ASP A 303 4.36 -34.05 18.84
N GLY A 304 5.37 -34.07 17.96
CA GLY A 304 5.53 -35.06 16.89
C GLY A 304 4.56 -34.92 15.73
N LEU A 305 3.85 -33.80 15.62
CA LEU A 305 2.98 -33.46 14.47
C LEU A 305 3.80 -33.05 13.23
N VAL A 306 5.03 -32.59 13.44
CA VAL A 306 5.96 -32.20 12.38
C VAL A 306 7.30 -32.90 12.64
N ARG A 307 7.81 -33.61 11.64
CA ARG A 307 9.17 -34.16 11.60
C ARG A 307 10.01 -33.37 10.63
N VAL A 308 11.10 -32.77 11.12
CA VAL A 308 11.99 -31.96 10.30
C VAL A 308 13.17 -32.80 9.85
N SER A 309 13.38 -32.91 8.55
CA SER A 309 14.55 -33.53 7.93
C SER A 309 15.45 -32.46 7.33
N GLY A 310 16.74 -32.46 7.66
CA GLY A 310 17.69 -31.45 7.19
C GLY A 310 18.68 -32.03 6.18
N ILE A 311 18.89 -31.36 5.06
CA ILE A 311 19.96 -31.62 4.10
C ILE A 311 20.82 -30.36 4.05
N ASP A 312 22.07 -30.46 4.55
CA ASP A 312 22.99 -29.34 4.69
C ASP A 312 24.37 -29.72 4.16
N PRO A 313 24.62 -29.55 2.86
CA PRO A 313 25.91 -29.94 2.26
C PRO A 313 27.12 -29.20 2.79
N LYS A 314 26.91 -28.02 3.43
CA LYS A 314 27.97 -27.23 4.06
C LYS A 314 28.24 -27.67 5.50
N GLY A 315 27.26 -28.33 6.15
CA GLY A 315 27.35 -28.78 7.52
C GLY A 315 27.41 -27.67 8.58
N MET A 316 26.90 -26.49 8.27
CA MET A 316 27.06 -25.31 9.12
C MET A 316 25.73 -24.76 9.61
N GLU A 317 24.73 -24.69 8.73
CA GLU A 317 23.50 -23.96 9.01
C GLU A 317 22.48 -24.79 9.82
N LEU A 318 22.11 -25.96 9.30
CA LEU A 318 21.19 -26.87 9.97
C LEU A 318 21.88 -27.67 11.09
N ALA A 319 23.20 -27.83 11.02
CA ALA A 319 23.99 -28.41 12.09
C ALA A 319 23.87 -27.64 13.41
N TYR A 320 23.68 -26.32 13.35
CA TYR A 320 23.55 -25.47 14.53
C TYR A 320 22.28 -25.79 15.36
N GLY A 321 21.20 -26.20 14.72
CA GLY A 321 19.94 -26.65 15.34
C GLY A 321 19.70 -28.15 15.19
N ARG A 322 20.76 -28.98 15.24
CA ARG A 322 20.71 -30.43 14.96
C ARG A 322 19.69 -31.17 15.80
N GLY A 323 19.46 -30.74 17.02
CA GLY A 323 18.57 -31.42 18.00
C GLY A 323 17.10 -31.39 17.62
N ILE A 324 16.65 -30.55 16.70
CA ILE A 324 15.26 -30.58 16.23
C ILE A 324 15.06 -31.49 15.00
N LEU A 325 16.16 -31.92 14.38
CA LEU A 325 16.10 -32.68 13.12
C LEU A 325 15.89 -34.16 13.39
N HIS A 326 14.82 -34.70 12.85
CA HIS A 326 14.55 -36.14 12.87
C HIS A 326 15.59 -36.93 12.04
N ARG A 327 15.94 -36.34 10.85
CA ARG A 327 16.98 -36.88 9.96
C ARG A 327 17.90 -35.77 9.51
N TYR A 328 19.18 -36.07 9.26
CA TYR A 328 20.16 -35.08 8.84
C TYR A 328 21.19 -35.70 7.89
N ALA A 329 21.41 -35.03 6.78
CA ALA A 329 22.36 -35.47 5.77
C ALA A 329 23.29 -34.29 5.36
N VAL A 330 24.59 -34.60 5.23
CA VAL A 330 25.63 -33.64 4.81
C VAL A 330 26.22 -34.05 3.45
N THR A 331 26.46 -35.36 3.26
CA THR A 331 27.06 -35.82 2.01
C THR A 331 25.99 -36.10 0.94
N PRO A 332 26.35 -36.09 -0.35
CA PRO A 332 25.43 -36.45 -1.43
C PRO A 332 24.82 -37.82 -1.27
N LYS A 333 25.63 -38.81 -0.75
CA LYS A 333 25.17 -40.15 -0.50
C LYS A 333 24.11 -40.23 0.59
N ASP A 334 24.35 -39.53 1.70
CA ASP A 334 23.40 -39.51 2.83
C ASP A 334 22.13 -38.74 2.45
N ALA A 335 22.26 -37.65 1.68
CA ALA A 335 21.12 -36.90 1.12
C ALA A 335 20.25 -37.79 0.24
N LEU A 336 20.87 -38.59 -0.66
CA LEU A 336 20.13 -39.50 -1.53
C LEU A 336 19.41 -40.56 -0.67
N ALA A 337 20.08 -41.20 0.32
CA ALA A 337 19.46 -42.18 1.20
C ALA A 337 18.29 -41.57 1.99
N LEU A 338 18.43 -40.36 2.52
CA LEU A 338 17.38 -39.62 3.21
C LEU A 338 16.17 -39.37 2.29
N LEU A 339 16.40 -38.92 1.07
CA LEU A 339 15.34 -38.68 0.09
C LEU A 339 14.66 -40.00 -0.35
N ASP A 340 15.39 -41.09 -0.50
CA ASP A 340 14.84 -42.41 -0.80
C ASP A 340 13.90 -42.90 0.32
N ASP A 341 14.31 -42.77 1.56
CA ASP A 341 13.47 -43.08 2.72
C ASP A 341 12.17 -42.28 2.76
N LEU A 342 12.26 -40.97 2.43
CA LEU A 342 11.08 -40.07 2.38
C LEU A 342 10.13 -40.45 1.25
N VAL A 343 10.66 -40.80 0.07
CA VAL A 343 9.84 -41.25 -1.06
C VAL A 343 9.16 -42.59 -0.71
N HIS A 344 9.86 -43.53 -0.12
CA HIS A 344 9.25 -44.78 0.36
C HIS A 344 8.15 -44.53 1.41
N ALA A 345 8.39 -43.63 2.37
CA ALA A 345 7.37 -43.26 3.37
C ALA A 345 6.16 -42.59 2.69
N MET A 346 6.38 -41.76 1.67
CA MET A 346 5.32 -41.14 0.88
C MET A 346 4.49 -42.18 0.12
N ASP A 347 5.12 -43.16 -0.55
CA ASP A 347 4.44 -44.21 -1.29
C ASP A 347 3.64 -45.16 -0.35
N LYS A 348 4.17 -45.47 0.82
CA LYS A 348 3.46 -46.21 1.87
C LYS A 348 2.20 -45.43 2.29
N ARG A 349 2.34 -44.14 2.64
CA ARG A 349 1.22 -43.29 3.04
C ARG A 349 0.19 -43.17 1.92
N LYS A 350 0.65 -43.05 0.67
CA LYS A 350 -0.21 -43.02 -0.53
C LYS A 350 -1.03 -44.32 -0.63
N SER A 351 -0.45 -45.49 -0.46
CA SER A 351 -1.15 -46.76 -0.53
C SER A 351 -2.21 -46.92 0.59
N GLU A 352 -1.92 -46.43 1.79
CA GLU A 352 -2.84 -46.49 2.94
C GLU A 352 -4.06 -45.58 2.75
N PHE A 353 -3.90 -44.39 2.14
CA PHE A 353 -4.94 -43.38 2.06
C PHE A 353 -5.58 -43.21 0.67
N ALA A 354 -5.07 -43.90 -0.35
CA ALA A 354 -5.59 -43.84 -1.71
C ALA A 354 -7.08 -44.21 -1.76
N GLY A 355 -7.87 -43.35 -2.38
CA GLY A 355 -9.32 -43.53 -2.49
C GLY A 355 -10.13 -43.26 -1.21
N ARG A 356 -9.47 -43.00 -0.07
CA ARG A 356 -10.15 -42.71 1.21
C ARG A 356 -10.24 -41.25 1.53
N VAL A 357 -9.18 -40.47 1.28
CA VAL A 357 -9.14 -39.02 1.55
C VAL A 357 -8.47 -38.28 0.40
N ARG A 358 -8.81 -37.00 0.23
CA ARG A 358 -8.13 -36.14 -0.76
C ARG A 358 -6.84 -35.50 -0.23
N SER A 359 -6.71 -35.43 1.09
CA SER A 359 -5.52 -34.93 1.79
C SER A 359 -5.42 -35.66 3.12
N VAL A 360 -4.24 -36.18 3.42
CA VAL A 360 -4.00 -36.91 4.65
C VAL A 360 -4.05 -35.97 5.85
N PRO A 361 -4.84 -36.24 6.89
CA PRO A 361 -4.84 -35.43 8.11
C PRO A 361 -3.50 -35.59 8.84
N ILE A 362 -2.93 -34.45 9.25
CA ILE A 362 -1.69 -34.44 10.02
C ILE A 362 -1.98 -34.84 11.46
N SER A 363 -1.24 -35.81 11.94
CA SER A 363 -1.30 -36.35 13.30
C SER A 363 0.08 -36.87 13.74
N SER A 364 0.24 -37.31 14.98
CA SER A 364 1.47 -37.96 15.45
C SER A 364 1.79 -39.26 14.71
N GLU A 365 0.77 -39.99 14.22
CA GLU A 365 0.92 -41.21 13.41
C GLU A 365 1.28 -40.86 11.95
N ASN A 366 0.69 -39.79 11.43
CA ASN A 366 0.92 -39.26 10.08
C ASN A 366 1.44 -37.84 10.14
N PRO A 367 2.68 -37.60 10.62
CA PRO A 367 3.22 -36.26 10.78
C PRO A 367 3.48 -35.59 9.43
N LEU A 368 3.52 -34.27 9.45
CA LEU A 368 4.08 -33.50 8.34
C LEU A 368 5.58 -33.77 8.25
N GLU A 369 6.02 -34.37 7.16
CA GLU A 369 7.46 -34.49 6.83
C GLU A 369 7.93 -33.21 6.16
N LEU A 370 8.67 -32.39 6.90
CA LEU A 370 9.20 -31.11 6.46
C LEU A 370 10.68 -31.24 6.12
N ILE A 371 11.03 -31.05 4.87
CA ILE A 371 12.39 -31.18 4.36
C ILE A 371 12.97 -29.78 4.17
N GLU A 372 13.95 -29.42 5.00
CA GLU A 372 14.77 -28.22 4.85
C GLU A 372 16.04 -28.57 4.08
N PHE A 373 16.19 -28.01 2.90
CA PHE A 373 17.30 -28.30 2.01
C PHE A 373 18.17 -27.06 1.79
N ASP A 374 19.17 -26.88 2.66
CA ASP A 374 20.12 -25.77 2.54
C ASP A 374 21.05 -25.98 1.34
N GLU A 375 21.20 -24.96 0.54
CA GLU A 375 22.02 -24.92 -0.69
C GLU A 375 21.79 -26.11 -1.63
N ILE A 376 20.55 -26.23 -2.13
CA ILE A 376 20.17 -27.31 -3.07
C ILE A 376 21.12 -27.36 -4.28
N GLY A 377 21.70 -26.23 -4.69
CA GLY A 377 22.68 -26.14 -5.78
C GLY A 377 23.97 -26.92 -5.51
N ALA A 378 24.36 -27.09 -4.25
CA ALA A 378 25.58 -27.82 -3.93
C ALA A 378 25.49 -29.31 -4.33
N LEU A 379 24.32 -29.91 -4.20
CA LEU A 379 24.09 -31.30 -4.59
C LEU A 379 23.66 -31.48 -6.04
N THR A 380 23.12 -30.45 -6.66
CA THR A 380 22.67 -30.51 -8.06
C THR A 380 23.73 -30.07 -9.07
N LYS A 381 24.72 -29.28 -8.67
CA LYS A 381 25.77 -28.76 -9.57
C LYS A 381 27.14 -29.44 -9.39
N TYR A 382 27.51 -29.77 -8.14
CA TYR A 382 28.88 -30.20 -7.79
C TYR A 382 28.99 -31.68 -7.43
N THR A 383 27.94 -32.49 -7.67
CA THR A 383 27.91 -33.93 -7.44
C THR A 383 28.05 -34.67 -8.77
N ASP A 384 28.48 -35.94 -8.74
CA ASP A 384 28.53 -36.79 -9.92
C ASP A 384 27.16 -36.88 -10.61
N ARG A 385 27.18 -37.10 -11.93
CA ARG A 385 25.97 -37.03 -12.74
C ARG A 385 24.86 -37.96 -12.28
N LYS A 386 25.21 -39.23 -11.94
CA LYS A 386 24.23 -40.25 -11.56
C LYS A 386 23.51 -39.87 -10.24
N THR A 387 24.27 -39.54 -9.21
CA THR A 387 23.74 -39.12 -7.91
C THR A 387 22.91 -37.85 -8.04
N ARG A 388 23.35 -36.90 -8.86
CA ARG A 388 22.61 -35.66 -9.15
C ARG A 388 21.25 -35.97 -9.78
N GLU A 389 21.20 -36.78 -10.84
CA GLU A 389 19.96 -37.14 -11.53
C GLU A 389 18.97 -37.82 -10.55
N GLN A 390 19.45 -38.71 -9.71
CA GLN A 390 18.64 -39.37 -8.68
C GLN A 390 18.10 -38.39 -7.63
N ILE A 391 18.91 -37.47 -7.11
CA ILE A 391 18.46 -36.43 -6.16
C ILE A 391 17.38 -35.56 -6.79
N VAL A 392 17.60 -35.09 -8.02
CA VAL A 392 16.64 -34.28 -8.78
C VAL A 392 15.31 -35.01 -8.96
N GLU A 393 15.35 -36.33 -9.32
CA GLU A 393 14.17 -37.18 -9.46
C GLU A 393 13.38 -37.28 -8.14
N LYS A 394 14.06 -37.54 -7.01
CA LYS A 394 13.40 -37.70 -5.72
C LYS A 394 12.76 -36.39 -5.24
N VAL A 395 13.48 -35.27 -5.41
CA VAL A 395 12.92 -33.94 -5.11
C VAL A 395 11.71 -33.65 -5.99
N ALA A 396 11.76 -34.01 -7.29
CA ALA A 396 10.62 -33.85 -8.19
C ALA A 396 9.41 -34.69 -7.76
N LEU A 397 9.61 -35.95 -7.36
CA LEU A 397 8.54 -36.80 -6.83
C LEU A 397 7.91 -36.21 -5.57
N LEU A 398 8.72 -35.80 -4.58
CA LEU A 398 8.25 -35.19 -3.35
C LEU A 398 7.47 -33.89 -3.58
N THR A 399 7.94 -33.03 -4.51
CA THR A 399 7.28 -31.75 -4.80
C THR A 399 5.99 -31.92 -5.61
N THR A 400 5.90 -32.93 -6.48
CA THR A 400 4.70 -33.14 -7.30
C THR A 400 3.60 -33.92 -6.58
N GLN A 401 3.96 -34.90 -5.74
CA GLN A 401 3.01 -35.81 -5.09
C GLN A 401 2.84 -35.55 -3.59
N GLY A 402 3.84 -34.97 -2.92
CA GLY A 402 3.91 -34.88 -1.45
C GLY A 402 2.85 -33.99 -0.82
N ARG A 403 2.37 -32.95 -1.51
CA ARG A 403 1.47 -31.93 -0.96
C ARG A 403 0.25 -32.50 -0.22
N ALA A 404 -0.47 -33.42 -0.86
CA ALA A 404 -1.67 -34.02 -0.30
C ALA A 404 -1.35 -35.11 0.75
N LEU A 405 -0.14 -35.62 0.75
CA LEU A 405 0.34 -36.71 1.61
C LEU A 405 1.09 -36.22 2.85
N GLY A 406 1.23 -34.89 3.03
CA GLY A 406 1.94 -34.32 4.18
C GLY A 406 3.46 -34.34 4.03
N PHE A 407 3.99 -34.15 2.82
CA PHE A 407 5.42 -34.00 2.57
C PHE A 407 5.66 -32.62 1.96
N THR A 408 6.57 -31.84 2.52
CA THR A 408 6.88 -30.48 2.08
C THR A 408 8.38 -30.28 1.95
N VAL A 409 8.80 -29.78 0.79
CA VAL A 409 10.20 -29.43 0.51
C VAL A 409 10.36 -27.91 0.53
N ARG A 410 11.33 -27.43 1.30
CA ARG A 410 11.77 -26.04 1.35
C ARG A 410 13.24 -25.98 0.94
N GLY A 411 13.48 -25.53 -0.28
CA GLY A 411 14.83 -25.44 -0.85
C GLY A 411 15.39 -24.03 -0.76
N TYR A 412 16.69 -23.94 -0.47
CA TYR A 412 17.42 -22.67 -0.43
C TYR A 412 18.55 -22.71 -1.45
N VAL A 413 18.84 -21.55 -2.08
CA VAL A 413 19.86 -21.46 -3.10
C VAL A 413 20.48 -20.06 -3.14
N GLN A 414 21.77 -20.00 -3.48
CA GLN A 414 22.45 -18.71 -3.69
C GLN A 414 22.38 -18.29 -5.16
N GLU A 415 22.58 -19.23 -6.10
CA GLU A 415 22.54 -19.01 -7.54
C GLU A 415 21.33 -19.72 -8.16
N PRO A 416 20.25 -19.01 -8.51
CA PRO A 416 19.00 -19.63 -8.97
C PRO A 416 18.98 -19.95 -10.47
N THR A 417 20.10 -20.43 -11.05
CA THR A 417 20.17 -20.79 -12.47
C THR A 417 19.47 -22.12 -12.74
N LYS A 418 19.16 -22.41 -14.02
CA LYS A 418 18.54 -23.69 -14.44
C LYS A 418 19.45 -24.88 -14.15
N GLU A 419 20.74 -24.68 -14.30
CA GLU A 419 21.77 -25.68 -14.04
C GLU A 419 21.86 -25.99 -12.54
N THR A 420 21.67 -24.98 -11.70
CA THR A 420 21.75 -25.10 -10.23
C THR A 420 20.47 -25.69 -9.66
N VAL A 421 19.29 -25.31 -10.15
CA VAL A 421 18.01 -25.82 -9.68
C VAL A 421 17.12 -26.23 -10.85
N PRO A 422 17.35 -27.44 -11.42
CA PRO A 422 16.56 -27.94 -12.54
C PRO A 422 15.05 -28.05 -12.23
N VAL A 423 14.70 -28.36 -10.98
CA VAL A 423 13.31 -28.56 -10.51
C VAL A 423 12.62 -27.29 -10.01
N ARG A 424 13.19 -26.10 -10.20
CA ARG A 424 12.65 -24.84 -9.67
C ARG A 424 11.20 -24.58 -10.06
N GLU A 425 10.76 -25.03 -11.23
CA GLU A 425 9.39 -24.87 -11.72
C GLU A 425 8.36 -25.68 -10.90
N LEU A 426 8.81 -26.67 -10.14
CA LEU A 426 7.97 -27.51 -9.28
C LEU A 426 7.69 -26.87 -7.91
N PHE A 427 8.32 -25.74 -7.62
CA PHE A 427 8.06 -24.96 -6.40
C PHE A 427 7.02 -23.88 -6.70
N PRO A 428 5.77 -24.07 -6.22
CA PRO A 428 4.67 -23.14 -6.51
C PRO A 428 4.83 -21.79 -5.82
N ARG A 429 5.60 -21.73 -4.74
CA ARG A 429 5.91 -20.49 -4.02
C ARG A 429 7.40 -20.21 -4.07
N ARG A 430 7.74 -18.99 -4.47
CA ARG A 430 9.12 -18.58 -4.64
C ARG A 430 9.39 -17.31 -3.85
N ILE A 431 10.54 -17.27 -3.19
CA ILE A 431 10.99 -16.16 -2.36
C ILE A 431 12.33 -15.71 -2.92
N CYS A 432 12.42 -14.45 -3.32
CA CYS A 432 13.66 -13.84 -3.80
C CYS A 432 14.11 -12.78 -2.79
N LEU A 433 15.08 -13.14 -1.96
CA LEU A 433 15.78 -12.21 -1.08
C LEU A 433 16.76 -11.35 -1.92
N ARG A 434 17.63 -10.56 -1.27
CA ARG A 434 18.66 -9.80 -1.97
C ARG A 434 19.47 -10.69 -2.91
N VAL A 435 19.54 -10.31 -4.16
CA VAL A 435 20.36 -10.95 -5.21
C VAL A 435 21.25 -9.90 -5.87
N THR A 436 22.34 -10.35 -6.50
CA THR A 436 23.32 -9.44 -7.12
C THR A 436 22.90 -8.91 -8.48
N ALA A 437 22.23 -9.73 -9.29
CA ALA A 437 21.86 -9.39 -10.66
C ALA A 437 20.35 -9.27 -10.87
N LYS A 438 19.93 -8.35 -11.75
CA LYS A 438 18.53 -8.20 -12.19
C LYS A 438 17.99 -9.52 -12.77
N SER A 439 18.80 -10.24 -13.56
CA SER A 439 18.41 -11.52 -14.18
C SER A 439 18.02 -12.60 -13.16
N HIS A 440 18.66 -12.61 -11.98
CA HIS A 440 18.33 -13.56 -10.93
C HIS A 440 16.90 -13.40 -10.40
N VAL A 441 16.36 -12.17 -10.41
CA VAL A 441 14.95 -11.92 -10.01
C VAL A 441 13.98 -12.64 -10.93
N GLY A 442 14.18 -12.51 -12.25
CA GLY A 442 13.37 -13.23 -13.25
C GLY A 442 13.54 -14.75 -13.17
N MET A 443 14.76 -15.24 -12.90
CA MET A 443 15.02 -16.67 -12.73
C MET A 443 14.27 -17.27 -11.54
N VAL A 444 14.06 -16.50 -10.46
CA VAL A 444 13.35 -16.97 -9.27
C VAL A 444 11.86 -16.74 -9.38
N LEU A 445 11.44 -15.50 -9.62
CA LEU A 445 10.04 -15.09 -9.53
C LEU A 445 9.29 -15.15 -10.88
N GLY A 446 10.01 -15.28 -12.00
CA GLY A 446 9.48 -15.21 -13.36
C GLY A 446 9.82 -13.89 -14.05
N ASP A 447 9.80 -13.91 -15.39
CA ASP A 447 10.37 -12.84 -16.23
C ASP A 447 9.71 -11.47 -16.00
N GLN A 448 8.42 -11.44 -15.69
CA GLN A 448 7.67 -10.19 -15.45
C GLN A 448 7.81 -9.63 -14.02
N ALA A 449 8.43 -10.38 -13.10
CA ALA A 449 8.48 -9.99 -11.70
C ALA A 449 9.19 -8.66 -11.46
N TYR A 450 10.27 -8.42 -12.20
CA TYR A 450 11.06 -7.20 -12.07
C TYR A 450 10.27 -5.96 -12.53
N GLU A 451 9.59 -6.04 -13.64
CA GLU A 451 8.75 -4.97 -14.20
C GLU A 451 7.57 -4.67 -13.26
N ARG A 452 7.06 -5.69 -12.59
CA ARG A 452 6.01 -5.56 -11.55
C ARG A 452 6.53 -5.12 -10.17
N GLY A 453 7.77 -4.62 -10.08
CA GLY A 453 8.32 -4.00 -8.87
C GLY A 453 9.06 -4.92 -7.91
N ALA A 454 9.39 -6.16 -8.28
CA ALA A 454 10.24 -7.06 -7.49
C ALA A 454 11.73 -6.70 -7.66
N TRP A 455 12.19 -5.62 -7.07
CA TRP A 455 13.57 -5.13 -7.22
C TRP A 455 14.54 -5.73 -6.20
N ALA A 456 14.62 -7.06 -6.16
CA ALA A 456 15.43 -7.77 -5.17
C ALA A 456 16.95 -7.48 -5.28
N ASN A 457 17.44 -7.10 -6.46
CA ASN A 457 18.83 -6.68 -6.68
C ASN A 457 19.15 -5.27 -6.14
N ARG A 458 18.13 -4.53 -5.66
CA ARG A 458 18.28 -3.19 -5.08
C ARG A 458 18.07 -3.17 -3.56
N ILE A 459 17.88 -4.34 -2.95
CA ILE A 459 17.78 -4.46 -1.50
C ILE A 459 19.16 -4.19 -0.91
N ASP A 460 19.22 -3.30 0.07
CA ASP A 460 20.45 -2.96 0.79
C ASP A 460 21.02 -4.17 1.55
N GLU A 461 22.33 -4.23 1.69
CA GLU A 461 23.01 -5.32 2.43
C GLU A 461 22.62 -5.35 3.91
N SER A 462 22.36 -4.20 4.50
CA SER A 462 21.90 -4.08 5.89
C SER A 462 20.46 -4.58 6.10
N ALA A 463 19.69 -4.75 5.02
CA ALA A 463 18.29 -5.19 5.07
C ALA A 463 18.15 -6.72 4.94
N ALA A 464 18.95 -7.49 5.67
CA ALA A 464 18.85 -8.93 5.69
C ALA A 464 17.43 -9.41 6.04
N GLY A 465 16.96 -10.48 5.38
CA GLY A 465 15.62 -11.02 5.50
C GLY A 465 14.55 -10.30 4.67
N VAL A 466 14.87 -9.16 4.06
CA VAL A 466 13.97 -8.50 3.11
C VAL A 466 14.03 -9.21 1.76
N GLY A 467 12.86 -9.40 1.15
CA GLY A 467 12.73 -10.02 -0.15
C GLY A 467 11.36 -9.84 -0.76
N TYR A 468 11.15 -10.52 -1.86
CA TYR A 468 9.88 -10.55 -2.58
C TYR A 468 9.35 -11.97 -2.67
N VAL A 469 8.06 -12.11 -2.46
CA VAL A 469 7.33 -13.38 -2.61
C VAL A 469 6.38 -13.24 -3.78
N TRP A 470 6.40 -14.22 -4.67
CA TRP A 470 5.41 -14.33 -5.74
C TRP A 470 5.13 -15.81 -6.03
N GLY A 471 3.93 -16.11 -6.51
CA GLY A 471 3.48 -17.45 -6.82
C GLY A 471 2.00 -17.64 -6.57
N GLU A 472 1.59 -18.87 -6.33
CA GLU A 472 0.19 -19.26 -6.17
C GLU A 472 -0.54 -18.36 -5.14
N GLY A 473 -1.65 -17.75 -5.56
CA GLY A 473 -2.48 -16.87 -4.74
C GLY A 473 -2.05 -15.40 -4.68
N LEU A 474 -0.92 -15.03 -5.30
CA LEU A 474 -0.46 -13.65 -5.34
C LEU A 474 -0.51 -13.11 -6.77
N ARG A 475 -1.26 -12.03 -7.00
CA ARG A 475 -1.36 -11.38 -8.32
C ARG A 475 -0.09 -10.61 -8.68
N GLU A 476 0.57 -10.05 -7.68
CA GLU A 476 1.78 -9.23 -7.82
C GLU A 476 2.83 -9.61 -6.78
N PRO A 477 4.12 -9.32 -7.02
CA PRO A 477 5.17 -9.55 -6.04
C PRO A 477 4.91 -8.76 -4.76
N LEU A 478 4.90 -9.46 -3.62
CA LEU A 478 4.73 -8.87 -2.30
C LEU A 478 6.10 -8.74 -1.63
N ARG A 479 6.46 -7.53 -1.20
CA ARG A 479 7.67 -7.29 -0.42
C ARG A 479 7.45 -7.68 1.04
N VAL A 480 8.36 -8.49 1.57
CA VAL A 480 8.28 -9.05 2.92
C VAL A 480 9.63 -8.94 3.63
N ARG A 481 9.63 -9.07 4.95
CA ARG A 481 10.82 -9.29 5.75
C ARG A 481 10.60 -10.47 6.69
N ALA A 482 11.51 -11.45 6.65
CA ALA A 482 11.50 -12.58 7.55
C ALA A 482 11.75 -12.14 9.00
N GLY A 483 11.14 -12.84 9.95
CA GLY A 483 11.44 -12.65 11.36
C GLY A 483 12.90 -13.03 11.64
N TRP A 484 13.63 -12.12 12.26
CA TRP A 484 15.02 -12.35 12.62
C TRP A 484 15.14 -13.37 13.75
N VAL A 485 15.87 -14.44 13.49
CA VAL A 485 16.12 -15.52 14.44
C VAL A 485 17.60 -15.48 14.82
N PRO A 486 17.95 -14.99 16.01
CA PRO A 486 19.32 -15.06 16.50
C PRO A 486 19.71 -16.47 16.89
N ASP A 487 21.00 -16.77 16.94
CA ASP A 487 21.55 -18.08 17.30
C ASP A 487 21.00 -18.62 18.62
N ALA A 488 20.84 -17.74 19.61
CA ALA A 488 20.27 -18.11 20.90
C ALA A 488 18.82 -18.61 20.78
N ALA A 489 18.03 -18.10 19.81
CA ALA A 489 16.66 -18.59 19.59
C ALA A 489 16.65 -20.00 18.97
N VAL A 490 17.62 -20.33 18.11
CA VAL A 490 17.78 -21.70 17.57
C VAL A 490 18.13 -22.67 18.69
N LYS A 491 19.02 -22.30 19.62
CA LYS A 491 19.36 -23.15 20.79
C LYS A 491 18.20 -23.28 21.75
N ALA A 492 17.42 -22.23 21.97
CA ALA A 492 16.20 -22.33 22.77
C ALA A 492 15.14 -23.20 22.10
N LEU A 493 15.04 -23.22 20.77
CA LEU A 493 14.17 -24.11 20.02
C LEU A 493 14.59 -25.58 20.21
N GLU A 494 15.89 -25.89 20.15
CA GLU A 494 16.41 -27.25 20.45
C GLU A 494 16.03 -27.70 21.86
N ALA A 495 16.25 -26.86 22.86
CA ALA A 495 15.91 -27.17 24.26
C ALA A 495 14.40 -27.36 24.44
N TYR A 496 13.58 -26.53 23.78
CA TYR A 496 12.12 -26.63 23.85
C TYR A 496 11.60 -27.93 23.24
N VAL A 497 12.12 -28.33 22.08
CA VAL A 497 11.73 -29.58 21.39
C VAL A 497 12.25 -30.81 22.14
N GLY A 498 13.45 -30.73 22.72
CA GLY A 498 14.05 -31.81 23.53
C GLY A 498 13.45 -31.99 24.93
N GLY A 499 12.42 -31.21 25.27
CA GLY A 499 11.76 -31.29 26.60
C GLY A 499 12.53 -30.59 27.72
N GLN A 500 13.63 -29.91 27.46
CA GLN A 500 14.31 -29.04 28.40
C GLN A 500 13.66 -27.67 28.32
N VAL A 501 13.19 -27.13 29.45
CA VAL A 501 12.50 -25.82 29.52
C VAL A 501 13.50 -24.68 29.22
N GLY A 502 13.67 -24.37 27.97
CA GLY A 502 14.39 -23.18 27.54
C GLY A 502 13.43 -21.96 27.48
N HIS A 503 13.52 -21.05 28.43
CA HIS A 503 12.83 -19.77 28.34
C HIS A 503 13.59 -18.86 27.36
N TRP A 504 13.07 -18.70 26.18
CA TRP A 504 13.43 -17.61 25.27
C TRP A 504 12.46 -16.44 25.52
N GLY A 505 12.87 -15.45 26.30
CA GLY A 505 12.21 -14.13 26.32
C GLY A 505 12.65 -13.35 25.08
N GLY A 506 11.74 -13.04 24.18
CA GLY A 506 12.03 -12.35 22.92
C GLY A 506 12.93 -11.12 23.12
N VAL A 507 13.88 -10.93 22.20
CA VAL A 507 14.68 -9.69 22.16
C VAL A 507 13.77 -8.56 21.72
N ALA A 508 13.54 -7.60 22.59
CA ALA A 508 13.00 -6.30 22.21
C ALA A 508 13.99 -5.65 21.23
N ALA A 509 13.53 -5.35 20.00
CA ALA A 509 14.26 -4.64 18.97
C ALA A 509 14.35 -3.14 19.28
#